data_551e1d544eb614d3aa45f4ed61085ac9
#
_entry.id   551e1d544eb614d3aa45f4ed61085ac9
#
_cell.length_a   1.000
_cell.length_b   1.000
_cell.length_c   1.000
_cell.angle_alpha   90.00
_cell.angle_beta   90.00
_cell.angle_gamma   90.00
#
_symmetry.space_group_name_H-M   'P 1'
#
loop_
_entity.id
_entity.type
_entity.pdbx_description
1 polymer ?
#
loop_
_entity_poly.entity_id
_entity_poly.type
_entity_poly.pdbx_seq_one_letter_code
_entity_poly.pdbx_strand_id
1 'polypeptide(L)'
;SRGLGDVYKRQGVGMLFGSDGLGIQFSDPNVAQFIGMLALSIILFSGGMDTKMSEIKPIATEGVVLATVGVLLTTLITGGFIYYVFLWSTGYETLTVAESMLMAAVMSSTDSASVFSILRSKGVYLKQRLRPTLELESGSNDPMAYMLTLLIIAYIQVGGMNLQEAVLQ
;
A
#
# COMPACT_ATOMS: atom_id res chain seq x y z
N SER A 1 0.08 -17.30 -17.93
CA SER A 1 -0.12 -18.26 -16.83
C SER A 1 1.03 -18.37 -15.82
N ARG A 2 2.01 -17.43 -15.83
CA ARG A 2 3.10 -17.45 -14.82
C ARG A 2 2.66 -16.99 -13.42
N GLY A 3 1.65 -16.14 -13.29
CA GLY A 3 1.26 -15.55 -12.02
C GLY A 3 0.64 -16.51 -11.01
N LEU A 4 -0.29 -17.38 -11.41
CA LEU A 4 -0.96 -18.32 -10.50
C LEU A 4 0.00 -19.39 -9.97
N GLY A 5 0.87 -19.95 -10.83
CA GLY A 5 1.85 -20.95 -10.40
C GLY A 5 2.86 -20.43 -9.37
N ASP A 6 3.24 -19.15 -9.46
CA ASP A 6 4.19 -18.55 -8.52
C ASP A 6 3.53 -18.24 -7.15
N VAL A 7 2.25 -17.91 -7.14
CA VAL A 7 1.48 -17.72 -5.89
C VAL A 7 1.40 -19.06 -5.14
N TYR A 8 1.00 -20.14 -5.80
CA TYR A 8 0.92 -21.47 -5.17
C TYR A 8 2.27 -22.00 -4.68
N LYS A 9 3.35 -21.75 -5.44
CA LYS A 9 4.71 -22.10 -5.00
C LYS A 9 5.12 -21.37 -3.73
N ARG A 10 4.87 -20.03 -3.66
CA ARG A 10 5.15 -19.24 -2.47
C ARG A 10 4.30 -19.66 -1.27
N GLN A 11 3.03 -19.97 -1.51
CA GLN A 11 2.13 -20.49 -0.48
C GLN A 11 2.58 -21.87 0.02
N GLY A 12 2.98 -22.79 -0.88
CA GLY A 12 3.54 -24.10 -0.52
C GLY A 12 4.83 -23.97 0.29
N VAL A 13 5.72 -23.06 -0.08
CA VAL A 13 6.93 -22.76 0.72
C VAL A 13 6.54 -22.21 2.09
N GLY A 14 5.58 -21.26 2.17
CA GLY A 14 5.08 -20.73 3.43
C GLY A 14 4.50 -21.81 4.35
N MET A 15 3.74 -22.75 3.82
CA MET A 15 3.19 -23.89 4.56
C MET A 15 4.27 -24.86 5.06
N LEU A 16 5.31 -25.12 4.23
CA LEU A 16 6.45 -25.96 4.64
C LEU A 16 7.25 -25.37 5.79
N PHE A 17 7.43 -24.05 5.78
CA PHE A 17 8.19 -23.36 6.83
C PHE A 17 7.32 -22.93 8.03
N GLY A 18 6.01 -22.93 7.90
CA GLY A 18 5.08 -22.52 8.95
C GLY A 18 4.96 -23.52 10.11
N SER A 19 4.05 -23.22 11.02
CA SER A 19 3.78 -24.01 12.23
C SER A 19 3.42 -25.47 11.93
N ASP A 20 2.75 -25.71 10.82
CA ASP A 20 2.28 -27.04 10.40
C ASP A 20 3.34 -27.86 9.66
N GLY A 21 4.48 -27.23 9.29
CA GLY A 21 5.59 -27.90 8.61
C GLY A 21 6.83 -28.00 9.50
N LEU A 22 7.81 -27.10 9.28
CA LEU A 22 9.07 -27.09 10.04
C LEU A 22 8.96 -26.43 11.41
N GLY A 23 7.78 -25.98 11.81
CA GLY A 23 7.50 -25.43 13.14
C GLY A 23 8.02 -24.01 13.36
N ILE A 24 8.36 -23.28 12.31
CA ILE A 24 8.80 -21.89 12.46
C ILE A 24 7.56 -21.02 12.78
N GLN A 25 7.49 -20.59 14.02
CA GLN A 25 6.44 -19.65 14.45
C GLN A 25 6.85 -18.22 14.12
N PHE A 26 6.21 -17.64 13.12
CA PHE A 26 6.37 -16.24 12.74
C PHE A 26 5.20 -15.42 13.32
N SER A 27 5.13 -15.38 14.65
CA SER A 27 4.00 -14.76 15.38
C SER A 27 4.38 -13.45 16.09
N ASP A 28 5.64 -13.01 16.01
CA ASP A 28 6.08 -11.75 16.60
C ASP A 28 5.85 -10.58 15.62
N PRO A 29 4.95 -9.64 15.95
CA PRO A 29 4.69 -8.48 15.10
C PRO A 29 5.91 -7.58 14.87
N ASN A 30 6.81 -7.47 15.84
CA ASN A 30 8.00 -6.62 15.71
C ASN A 30 9.00 -7.22 14.71
N VAL A 31 9.19 -8.53 14.73
CA VAL A 31 10.03 -9.23 13.75
C VAL A 31 9.41 -9.11 12.35
N ALA A 32 8.09 -9.28 12.23
CA ALA A 32 7.37 -9.10 10.96
C ALA A 32 7.53 -7.67 10.41
N GLN A 33 7.37 -6.66 11.27
CA GLN A 33 7.57 -5.25 10.91
C GLN A 33 9.01 -4.98 10.48
N PHE A 34 10.00 -5.48 11.21
CA PHE A 34 11.41 -5.29 10.86
C PHE A 34 11.76 -5.88 9.50
N ILE A 35 11.32 -7.12 9.24
CA ILE A 35 11.55 -7.79 7.95
C ILE A 35 10.81 -7.04 6.83
N GLY A 36 9.57 -6.59 7.09
CA GLY A 36 8.80 -5.80 6.15
C GLY A 36 9.48 -4.49 5.77
N MET A 37 10.02 -3.75 6.75
CA MET A 37 10.78 -2.51 6.52
C MET A 37 12.05 -2.75 5.71
N LEU A 38 12.81 -3.82 6.00
CA LEU A 38 13.98 -4.19 5.22
C LEU A 38 13.63 -4.53 3.78
N ALA A 39 12.60 -5.37 3.58
CA ALA A 39 12.14 -5.74 2.26
C ALA A 39 11.66 -4.54 1.46
N LEU A 40 10.85 -3.66 2.06
CA LEU A 40 10.38 -2.42 1.44
C LEU A 40 11.54 -1.50 1.06
N SER A 41 12.53 -1.33 1.94
CA SER A 41 13.72 -0.51 1.67
C SER A 41 14.51 -1.02 0.47
N ILE A 42 14.70 -2.34 0.35
CA ILE A 42 15.39 -2.96 -0.79
C ILE A 42 14.59 -2.79 -2.08
N ILE A 43 13.27 -2.98 -2.03
CA ILE A 43 12.39 -2.83 -3.19
C ILE A 43 12.40 -1.38 -3.70
N LEU A 44 12.24 -0.41 -2.79
CA LEU A 44 12.25 1.01 -3.13
C LEU A 44 13.63 1.45 -3.67
N PHE A 45 14.71 0.99 -3.06
CA PHE A 45 16.07 1.27 -3.53
C PHE A 45 16.30 0.70 -4.93
N SER A 46 15.96 -0.56 -5.16
CA SER A 46 16.08 -1.22 -6.46
C SER A 46 15.24 -0.52 -7.53
N GLY A 47 14.00 -0.17 -7.22
CA GLY A 47 13.13 0.58 -8.14
C GLY A 47 13.67 1.97 -8.46
N GLY A 48 14.19 2.67 -7.46
CA GLY A 48 14.81 3.98 -7.63
C GLY A 48 16.07 3.96 -8.48
N MET A 49 16.89 2.89 -8.38
CA MET A 49 18.11 2.72 -9.20
C MET A 49 17.80 2.55 -10.69
N ASP A 50 16.72 1.89 -11.03
CA ASP A 50 16.31 1.66 -12.42
C ASP A 50 15.66 2.89 -13.07
N THR A 51 15.37 3.92 -12.29
CA THR A 51 14.60 5.08 -12.74
C THR A 51 15.50 6.22 -13.22
N LYS A 52 15.31 6.65 -14.49
CA LYS A 52 16.08 7.74 -15.08
C LYS A 52 15.51 9.10 -14.68
N MET A 53 16.31 9.92 -14.01
CA MET A 53 15.91 11.27 -13.59
C MET A 53 15.45 12.17 -14.74
N SER A 54 15.97 11.96 -15.97
CA SER A 54 15.52 12.70 -17.16
C SER A 54 14.08 12.39 -17.57
N GLU A 55 13.59 11.20 -17.23
CA GLU A 55 12.21 10.78 -17.51
C GLU A 55 11.24 11.22 -16.40
N ILE A 56 11.74 11.36 -15.16
CA ILE A 56 10.94 11.79 -14.01
C ILE A 56 10.71 13.30 -13.98
N LYS A 57 11.75 14.11 -14.21
CA LYS A 57 11.65 15.59 -14.10
C LYS A 57 10.40 16.18 -14.76
N PRO A 58 10.03 15.82 -16.00
CA PRO A 58 8.89 16.42 -16.68
C PRO A 58 7.52 15.94 -16.17
N ILE A 59 7.47 14.93 -15.31
CA ILE A 59 6.24 14.32 -14.79
C ILE A 59 6.21 14.32 -13.26
N ALA A 60 7.19 14.94 -12.61
CA ALA A 60 7.33 14.92 -11.15
C ALA A 60 6.11 15.50 -10.45
N THR A 61 5.54 16.59 -10.97
CA THR A 61 4.37 17.24 -10.38
C THR A 61 3.15 16.34 -10.47
N GLU A 62 2.90 15.75 -11.62
CA GLU A 62 1.77 14.83 -11.83
C GLU A 62 1.91 13.58 -10.96
N GLY A 63 3.10 12.99 -10.88
CA GLY A 63 3.36 11.81 -10.07
C GLY A 63 3.18 12.09 -8.57
N VAL A 64 3.70 13.20 -8.06
CA VAL A 64 3.54 13.60 -6.65
C VAL A 64 2.07 13.91 -6.32
N VAL A 65 1.35 14.61 -7.18
CA VAL A 65 -0.07 14.89 -6.97
C VAL A 65 -0.88 13.59 -6.95
N LEU A 66 -0.62 12.67 -7.87
CA LEU A 66 -1.29 11.36 -7.88
C LEU A 66 -0.98 10.55 -6.62
N ALA A 67 0.28 10.51 -6.21
CA ALA A 67 0.71 9.76 -5.02
C ALA A 67 0.19 10.36 -3.70
N THR A 68 -0.09 11.66 -3.64
CA THR A 68 -0.56 12.33 -2.42
C THR A 68 -2.08 12.49 -2.42
N VAL A 69 -2.60 13.29 -3.34
CA VAL A 69 -4.05 13.56 -3.44
C VAL A 69 -4.81 12.29 -3.84
N GLY A 70 -4.22 11.45 -4.70
CA GLY A 70 -4.81 10.16 -5.09
C GLY A 70 -5.00 9.24 -3.88
N VAL A 71 -3.96 9.06 -3.06
CA VAL A 71 -4.01 8.25 -1.83
C VAL A 71 -5.05 8.79 -0.85
N LEU A 72 -5.08 10.12 -0.63
CA LEU A 72 -6.07 10.74 0.25
C LEU A 72 -7.50 10.54 -0.25
N LEU A 73 -7.76 10.77 -1.53
CA LEU A 73 -9.09 10.57 -2.12
C LEU A 73 -9.52 9.11 -2.08
N THR A 74 -8.61 8.19 -2.42
CA THR A 74 -8.87 6.75 -2.33
C THR A 74 -9.22 6.34 -0.91
N THR A 75 -8.46 6.83 0.08
CA THR A 75 -8.73 6.56 1.50
C THR A 75 -10.09 7.11 1.93
N LEU A 76 -10.42 8.35 1.57
CA LEU A 76 -11.70 8.97 1.94
C LEU A 76 -12.90 8.27 1.30
N ILE A 77 -12.82 7.96 0.01
CA ILE A 77 -13.91 7.31 -0.73
C ILE A 77 -14.09 5.87 -0.24
N THR A 78 -13.00 5.11 -0.16
CA THR A 78 -13.04 3.71 0.26
C THR A 78 -13.41 3.59 1.73
N GLY A 79 -12.86 4.45 2.61
CA GLY A 79 -13.18 4.46 4.03
C GLY A 79 -14.63 4.84 4.30
N GLY A 80 -15.14 5.85 3.59
CA GLY A 80 -16.57 6.20 3.62
C GLY A 80 -17.45 5.04 3.14
N PHE A 81 -17.07 4.39 2.05
CA PHE A 81 -17.80 3.21 1.55
C PHE A 81 -17.82 2.08 2.58
N ILE A 82 -16.68 1.74 3.18
CA ILE A 82 -16.57 0.70 4.23
C ILE A 82 -17.49 1.07 5.41
N TYR A 83 -17.42 2.30 5.91
CA TYR A 83 -18.25 2.75 7.01
C TYR A 83 -19.75 2.58 6.73
N TYR A 84 -20.23 3.06 5.58
CA TYR A 84 -21.62 2.96 5.20
C TYR A 84 -22.09 1.53 4.94
N VAL A 85 -21.26 0.67 4.36
CA VAL A 85 -21.59 -0.75 4.15
C VAL A 85 -21.78 -1.46 5.49
N PHE A 86 -20.88 -1.24 6.46
CA PHE A 86 -21.02 -1.83 7.80
C PHE A 86 -22.22 -1.29 8.54
N LEU A 87 -22.45 0.01 8.52
CA LEU A 87 -23.62 0.64 9.12
C LEU A 87 -24.92 0.08 8.54
N TRP A 88 -24.99 -0.07 7.21
CA TRP A 88 -26.17 -0.61 6.55
C TRP A 88 -26.40 -2.10 6.80
N SER A 89 -25.32 -2.91 6.86
CA SER A 89 -25.45 -4.36 7.03
C SER A 89 -25.81 -4.77 8.47
N THR A 90 -25.36 -4.02 9.46
CA THR A 90 -25.55 -4.35 10.88
C THR A 90 -26.65 -3.52 11.55
N GLY A 91 -27.02 -2.38 10.98
CA GLY A 91 -28.01 -1.45 11.52
C GLY A 91 -27.51 -0.63 12.74
N TYR A 92 -26.26 -0.80 13.15
CA TYR A 92 -25.61 -0.02 14.22
C TYR A 92 -24.11 0.18 13.92
N GLU A 93 -23.50 1.16 14.56
CA GLU A 93 -22.08 1.45 14.37
C GLU A 93 -21.22 0.34 14.99
N THR A 94 -20.71 -0.54 14.14
CA THR A 94 -19.75 -1.59 14.51
C THR A 94 -18.30 -1.15 14.29
N LEU A 95 -18.11 -0.21 13.37
CA LEU A 95 -16.82 0.39 13.06
C LEU A 95 -16.94 1.92 13.15
N THR A 96 -16.00 2.54 13.80
CA THR A 96 -15.89 4.01 13.78
C THR A 96 -15.41 4.51 12.41
N VAL A 97 -15.67 5.78 12.11
CA VAL A 97 -15.15 6.42 10.90
C VAL A 97 -13.62 6.30 10.82
N ALA A 98 -12.93 6.49 11.94
CA ALA A 98 -11.47 6.41 11.99
C ALA A 98 -10.94 5.00 11.67
N GLU A 99 -11.59 3.94 12.20
CA GLU A 99 -11.22 2.55 11.89
C GLU A 99 -11.49 2.20 10.42
N SER A 100 -12.59 2.68 9.86
CA SER A 100 -12.90 2.51 8.44
C SER A 100 -11.89 3.23 7.55
N MET A 101 -11.45 4.44 7.94
CA MET A 101 -10.39 5.17 7.24
C MET A 101 -9.04 4.47 7.37
N LEU A 102 -8.74 3.85 8.53
CA LEU A 102 -7.52 3.07 8.74
C LEU A 102 -7.46 1.88 7.78
N MET A 103 -8.55 1.12 7.67
CA MET A 103 -8.64 0.01 6.72
C MET A 103 -8.42 0.49 5.28
N ALA A 104 -9.03 1.62 4.90
CA ALA A 104 -8.88 2.19 3.58
C ALA A 104 -7.47 2.72 3.31
N ALA A 105 -6.80 3.33 4.30
CA ALA A 105 -5.44 3.83 4.17
C ALA A 105 -4.44 2.70 3.87
N VAL A 106 -4.56 1.58 4.58
CA VAL A 106 -3.74 0.37 4.32
C VAL A 106 -3.94 -0.16 2.90
N MET A 107 -5.16 -0.05 2.34
CA MET A 107 -5.50 -0.52 1.00
C MET A 107 -5.27 0.51 -0.10
N SER A 108 -4.87 1.74 0.23
CA SER A 108 -4.78 2.85 -0.73
C SER A 108 -3.52 2.85 -1.59
N SER A 109 -2.51 2.05 -1.21
CA SER A 109 -1.30 1.85 -2.02
C SER A 109 -1.59 1.01 -3.26
N THR A 110 -0.97 1.37 -4.39
CA THR A 110 -1.10 0.68 -5.67
C THR A 110 0.24 0.08 -6.10
N ASP A 111 0.21 -1.11 -6.70
CA ASP A 111 1.41 -1.80 -7.21
C ASP A 111 1.49 -1.73 -8.74
N SER A 112 2.33 -0.84 -9.26
CA SER A 112 2.57 -0.70 -10.70
C SER A 112 3.28 -1.90 -11.31
N ALA A 113 4.08 -2.65 -10.54
CA ALA A 113 4.81 -3.81 -11.05
C ALA A 113 3.85 -4.92 -11.52
N SER A 114 2.76 -5.13 -10.78
CA SER A 114 1.69 -6.06 -11.18
C SER A 114 1.00 -5.60 -12.45
N VAL A 115 0.70 -4.30 -12.57
CA VAL A 115 0.07 -3.72 -13.77
C VAL A 115 0.96 -3.91 -14.99
N PHE A 116 2.26 -3.59 -14.90
CA PHE A 116 3.21 -3.77 -16.00
C PHE A 116 3.42 -5.23 -16.39
N SER A 117 3.40 -6.13 -15.41
CA SER A 117 3.46 -7.57 -15.64
C SER A 117 2.29 -8.04 -16.52
N ILE A 118 1.07 -7.59 -16.20
CA ILE A 118 -0.15 -7.91 -16.95
C ILE A 118 -0.10 -7.31 -18.36
N LEU A 119 0.27 -6.04 -18.48
CA LEU A 119 0.34 -5.35 -19.77
C LEU A 119 1.35 -6.01 -20.71
N ARG A 120 2.54 -6.36 -20.20
CA ARG A 120 3.56 -7.10 -20.99
C ARG A 120 3.07 -8.48 -21.43
N SER A 121 2.37 -9.19 -20.54
CA SER A 121 1.87 -10.54 -20.88
C SER A 121 0.82 -10.52 -21.99
N LYS A 122 0.10 -9.39 -22.15
CA LYS A 122 -0.90 -9.17 -23.19
C LYS A 122 -0.38 -8.41 -24.42
N GLY A 123 0.91 -8.06 -24.48
CA GLY A 123 1.51 -7.30 -25.57
C GLY A 123 1.00 -5.86 -25.70
N VAL A 124 0.44 -5.31 -24.61
CA VAL A 124 -0.05 -3.93 -24.59
C VAL A 124 1.08 -3.00 -24.15
N TYR A 125 1.38 -2.01 -24.97
CA TYR A 125 2.38 -0.97 -24.69
C TYR A 125 1.69 0.32 -24.29
N LEU A 126 2.17 0.91 -23.18
CA LEU A 126 1.71 2.22 -22.75
C LEU A 126 2.34 3.31 -23.64
N LYS A 127 1.48 4.22 -24.10
CA LYS A 127 1.91 5.36 -24.95
C LYS A 127 2.45 6.49 -24.07
N GLN A 128 3.32 7.32 -24.69
CA GLN A 128 3.84 8.55 -24.08
C GLN A 128 4.59 8.31 -22.75
N ARG A 129 4.34 9.18 -21.76
CA ARG A 129 4.98 9.18 -20.43
C ARG A 129 4.21 8.41 -19.38
N LEU A 130 3.18 7.65 -19.75
CA LEU A 130 2.34 6.92 -18.78
C LEU A 130 3.14 5.92 -17.94
N ARG A 131 4.12 5.24 -18.56
CA ARG A 131 4.93 4.26 -17.82
C ARG A 131 5.75 4.92 -16.70
N PRO A 132 6.62 5.94 -16.96
CA PRO A 132 7.35 6.58 -15.89
C PRO A 132 6.43 7.29 -14.88
N THR A 133 5.26 7.79 -15.28
CA THR A 133 4.27 8.38 -14.35
C THR A 133 3.73 7.34 -13.39
N LEU A 134 3.36 6.15 -13.86
CA LEU A 134 2.88 5.05 -13.00
C LEU A 134 4.00 4.49 -12.11
N GLU A 135 5.24 4.42 -12.60
CA GLU A 135 6.39 4.00 -11.79
C GLU A 135 6.65 5.01 -10.66
N LEU A 136 6.58 6.31 -10.95
CA LEU A 136 6.77 7.36 -9.96
C LEU A 136 5.60 7.41 -8.96
N GLU A 137 4.37 7.32 -9.44
CA GLU A 137 3.17 7.30 -8.59
C GLU A 137 3.24 6.13 -7.62
N SER A 138 3.42 4.90 -8.09
CA SER A 138 3.46 3.71 -7.27
C SER A 138 4.64 3.70 -6.28
N GLY A 139 5.83 4.15 -6.68
CA GLY A 139 6.96 4.26 -5.76
C GLY A 139 6.81 5.36 -4.70
N SER A 140 5.90 6.31 -4.92
CA SER A 140 5.65 7.43 -4.01
C SER A 140 4.39 7.24 -3.17
N ASN A 141 3.40 6.46 -3.63
CA ASN A 141 2.16 6.24 -2.90
C ASN A 141 2.34 5.30 -1.70
N ASP A 142 3.27 4.33 -1.77
CA ASP A 142 3.58 3.43 -0.65
C ASP A 142 4.00 4.19 0.61
N PRO A 143 5.01 5.08 0.57
CA PRO A 143 5.35 5.92 1.71
C PRO A 143 4.19 6.81 2.18
N MET A 144 3.38 7.34 1.25
CA MET A 144 2.24 8.19 1.60
C MET A 144 1.13 7.41 2.30
N ALA A 145 0.79 6.21 1.80
CA ALA A 145 -0.18 5.32 2.44
C ALA A 145 0.29 4.88 3.83
N TYR A 146 1.59 4.59 3.97
CA TYR A 146 2.19 4.25 5.25
C TYR A 146 2.11 5.40 6.26
N MET A 147 2.51 6.62 5.87
CA MET A 147 2.40 7.80 6.72
C MET A 147 0.94 8.09 7.12
N LEU A 148 0.02 7.99 6.18
CA LEU A 148 -1.41 8.19 6.46
C LEU A 148 -1.94 7.14 7.44
N THR A 149 -1.53 5.89 7.28
CA THR A 149 -1.87 4.79 8.20
C THR A 149 -1.37 5.09 9.62
N LEU A 150 -0.11 5.51 9.77
CA LEU A 150 0.46 5.87 11.08
C LEU A 150 -0.26 7.06 11.72
N LEU A 151 -0.60 8.10 10.93
CA LEU A 151 -1.35 9.26 11.44
C LEU A 151 -2.74 8.86 11.95
N ILE A 152 -3.45 7.98 11.24
CA ILE A 152 -4.77 7.52 11.67
C ILE A 152 -4.64 6.63 12.92
N ILE A 153 -3.62 5.77 13.00
CA ILE A 153 -3.36 4.97 14.22
C ILE A 153 -3.09 5.89 15.41
N ALA A 154 -2.22 6.89 15.26
CA ALA A 154 -1.93 7.85 16.30
C ALA A 154 -3.20 8.61 16.74
N TYR A 155 -4.02 9.03 15.79
CA TYR A 155 -5.31 9.67 16.08
C TYR A 155 -6.25 8.78 16.89
N ILE A 156 -6.34 7.50 16.55
CA ILE A 156 -7.18 6.52 17.28
C ILE A 156 -6.63 6.29 18.69
N GLN A 157 -5.31 6.13 18.85
CA GLN A 157 -4.67 5.84 20.14
C GLN A 157 -4.77 7.01 21.13
N VAL A 158 -4.71 8.24 20.64
CA VAL A 158 -4.78 9.44 21.48
C VAL A 158 -6.23 9.87 21.77
N GLY A 159 -7.22 9.08 21.32
CA GLY A 159 -8.64 9.32 21.62
C GLY A 159 -9.20 10.57 20.93
N GLY A 160 -8.69 10.93 19.77
CA GLY A 160 -9.20 12.05 18.98
C GLY A 160 -8.65 13.42 19.37
N MET A 161 -7.49 13.49 20.03
CA MET A 161 -6.80 14.75 20.29
C MET A 161 -6.33 15.44 18.99
N ASN A 162 -6.10 16.76 19.08
CA ASN A 162 -5.80 17.62 17.95
C ASN A 162 -4.74 17.03 17.01
N LEU A 163 -5.04 16.99 15.70
CA LEU A 163 -4.14 16.55 14.62
C LEU A 163 -2.72 17.17 14.71
N GLN A 164 -2.58 18.37 15.29
CA GLN A 164 -1.28 19.02 15.51
C GLN A 164 -0.39 18.28 16.53
N GLU A 165 -0.95 17.65 17.54
CA GLU A 165 -0.20 16.90 18.55
C GLU A 165 0.19 15.51 18.06
N ALA A 166 -0.64 14.90 17.20
CA ALA A 166 -0.33 13.60 16.58
C ALA A 166 0.81 13.67 15.54
N VAL A 167 1.07 14.85 14.96
CA VAL A 167 2.16 15.06 13.97
C VAL A 167 3.51 15.36 14.64
N LEU A 168 3.51 15.78 15.92
CA LEU A 168 4.71 16.19 16.64
C LEU A 168 5.31 15.08 17.55
N GLN A 169 4.67 13.91 17.60
CA GLN A 169 5.19 12.70 18.23
C GLN A 169 5.82 11.74 17.19
#